data_d5a662c43219e326396f79965ff1e006
#
_entry.id   d5a662c43219e326396f79965ff1e006
#
_cell.length_a   1.000
_cell.length_b   1.000
_cell.length_c   1.000
_cell.angle_alpha   90.00
_cell.angle_beta   90.00
_cell.angle_gamma   90.00
#
_symmetry.space_group_name_H-M   'P 1'
#
loop_
_entity.id
_entity.type
_entity.pdbx_description
1 polymer ?
#
loop_
_entity_poly.entity_id
_entity_poly.type
_entity_poly.pdbx_seq_one_letter_code
_entity_poly.pdbx_strand_id
1 'polypeptide(L)'
;THGYVADDAELMRGLAALGGLPRVLLDRPEWLAALLPVVRGDLMLCEGAGSVDRTPLPVPLHTFAGTEDRLVTVPEVREWSLYSTEDSETVVVPGGHFYIREQESAFLDRLSEVLSRYTDFADLLGMDLVGASTD
;
A
#
# COMPACT_ATOMS: atom_id res chain seq x y z
N THR A 1 -18.57 0.15 19.42
CA THR A 1 -17.40 1.05 19.52
C THR A 1 -16.44 0.43 20.49
N HIS A 2 -15.61 -0.50 20.03
CA HIS A 2 -14.54 -1.06 20.83
C HIS A 2 -13.26 -0.38 20.34
N GLY A 3 -12.89 0.74 20.99
CA GLY A 3 -11.57 1.30 20.82
C GLY A 3 -10.55 0.21 21.19
N TYR A 4 -9.72 -0.18 20.26
CA TYR A 4 -8.66 -1.15 20.45
C TYR A 4 -7.58 -0.49 21.33
N VAL A 5 -7.77 -0.54 22.64
CA VAL A 5 -6.74 -0.14 23.62
C VAL A 5 -5.90 -1.38 23.91
N ALA A 6 -5.22 -1.88 22.89
CA ALA A 6 -4.13 -2.82 23.11
C ALA A 6 -3.08 -2.13 24.00
N ASP A 7 -2.57 -2.83 25.00
CA ASP A 7 -1.41 -2.32 25.73
C ASP A 7 -0.20 -2.22 24.77
N ASP A 8 0.82 -1.48 25.15
CA ASP A 8 1.98 -1.25 24.32
C ASP A 8 2.68 -2.56 23.92
N ALA A 9 2.70 -3.55 24.82
CA ALA A 9 3.32 -4.84 24.54
C ALA A 9 2.51 -5.67 23.53
N GLU A 10 1.19 -5.60 23.57
CA GLU A 10 0.31 -6.26 22.62
C GLU A 10 0.40 -5.62 21.23
N LEU A 11 0.39 -4.28 21.16
CA LEU A 11 0.59 -3.54 19.91
C LEU A 11 1.94 -3.88 19.28
N MET A 12 2.99 -3.92 20.06
CA MET A 12 4.34 -4.28 19.60
C MET A 12 4.42 -5.70 19.06
N ARG A 13 3.78 -6.67 19.76
CA ARG A 13 3.71 -8.05 19.27
C ARG A 13 2.96 -8.14 17.93
N GLY A 14 1.86 -7.42 17.81
CA GLY A 14 1.09 -7.35 16.56
C GLY A 14 1.91 -6.79 15.40
N LEU A 15 2.58 -5.65 15.59
CA LEU A 15 3.45 -5.03 14.59
C LEU A 15 4.62 -5.94 14.18
N ALA A 16 5.24 -6.61 15.15
CA ALA A 16 6.32 -7.57 14.88
C ALA A 16 5.82 -8.78 14.08
N ALA A 17 4.63 -9.30 14.41
CA ALA A 17 4.02 -10.43 13.71
C ALA A 17 3.65 -10.11 12.25
N LEU A 18 3.36 -8.84 11.97
CA LEU A 18 3.10 -8.33 10.61
C LEU A 18 4.38 -8.04 9.82
N GLY A 19 5.56 -8.15 10.43
CA GLY A 19 6.83 -7.74 9.78
C GLY A 19 7.04 -6.22 9.73
N GLY A 20 6.19 -5.44 10.40
CA GLY A 20 6.23 -3.98 10.41
C GLY A 20 7.39 -3.37 11.19
N LEU A 21 8.05 -4.17 12.03
CA LEU A 21 9.16 -3.70 12.85
C LEU A 21 10.49 -4.33 12.42
N PRO A 22 11.48 -3.52 12.04
CA PRO A 22 12.85 -3.98 11.90
C PRO A 22 13.34 -4.62 13.21
N ARG A 23 14.05 -5.74 13.12
CA ARG A 23 14.56 -6.46 14.31
C ARG A 23 15.40 -5.57 15.21
N VAL A 24 16.15 -4.64 14.63
CA VAL A 24 17.00 -3.68 15.39
C VAL A 24 16.17 -2.83 16.36
N LEU A 25 14.89 -2.58 16.09
CA LEU A 25 14.02 -1.83 16.99
C LEU A 25 13.57 -2.66 18.18
N LEU A 26 13.42 -3.98 18.02
CA LEU A 26 13.02 -4.88 19.09
C LEU A 26 14.07 -4.94 20.21
N ASP A 27 15.33 -4.68 19.87
CA ASP A 27 16.47 -4.67 20.81
C ASP A 27 16.69 -3.29 21.47
N ARG A 28 15.85 -2.28 21.14
CA ARG A 28 15.97 -0.88 21.58
C ARG A 28 14.69 -0.35 22.20
N PRO A 29 14.44 -0.62 23.49
CA PRO A 29 13.20 -0.21 24.16
C PRO A 29 12.90 1.28 24.07
N GLU A 30 13.94 2.13 24.10
CA GLU A 30 13.82 3.58 23.98
C GLU A 30 13.29 4.02 22.60
N TRP A 31 13.66 3.32 21.54
CA TRP A 31 13.17 3.61 20.20
C TRP A 31 11.73 3.14 20.01
N LEU A 32 11.38 2.01 20.61
CA LEU A 32 10.01 1.51 20.63
C LEU A 32 9.09 2.48 21.37
N ALA A 33 9.51 3.00 22.52
CA ALA A 33 8.75 3.97 23.29
C ALA A 33 8.50 5.27 22.48
N ALA A 34 9.46 5.69 21.65
CA ALA A 34 9.31 6.86 20.79
C ALA A 34 8.38 6.58 19.58
N LEU A 35 8.35 5.35 19.06
CA LEU A 35 7.54 4.95 17.92
C LEU A 35 6.07 4.74 18.26
N LEU A 36 5.77 4.19 19.43
CA LEU A 36 4.41 3.82 19.85
C LEU A 36 3.37 4.94 19.73
N PRO A 37 3.64 6.19 20.14
CA PRO A 37 2.67 7.28 19.99
C PRO A 37 2.31 7.55 18.53
N VAL A 38 3.29 7.43 17.61
CA VAL A 38 3.07 7.63 16.17
C VAL A 38 2.16 6.54 15.64
N VAL A 39 2.49 5.27 15.91
CA VAL A 39 1.67 4.13 15.47
C VAL A 39 0.25 4.21 16.03
N ARG A 40 0.08 4.60 17.30
CA ARG A 40 -1.26 4.80 17.87
C ARG A 40 -2.02 5.92 17.16
N GLY A 41 -1.35 7.01 16.83
CA GLY A 41 -1.94 8.11 16.07
C GLY A 41 -2.43 7.64 14.69
N ASP A 42 -1.62 6.88 13.98
CA ASP A 42 -1.97 6.33 12.67
C ASP A 42 -3.15 5.35 12.75
N LEU A 43 -3.17 4.45 13.74
CA LEU A 43 -4.29 3.54 13.95
C LEU A 43 -5.59 4.27 14.30
N MET A 44 -5.51 5.32 15.11
CA MET A 44 -6.69 6.16 15.42
C MET A 44 -7.21 6.88 14.18
N LEU A 45 -6.35 7.33 13.28
CA LEU A 45 -6.76 7.91 12.00
C LEU A 45 -7.47 6.87 11.12
N CYS A 46 -6.96 5.65 11.05
CA CYS A 46 -7.61 4.56 10.32
C CYS A 46 -9.01 4.23 10.89
N GLU A 47 -9.14 4.18 12.22
CA GLU A 47 -10.44 3.94 12.86
C GLU A 47 -11.41 5.11 12.70
N GLY A 48 -10.89 6.33 12.66
CA GLY A 48 -11.67 7.57 12.50
C GLY A 48 -12.08 7.88 11.07
N ALA A 49 -11.55 7.17 10.08
CA ALA A 49 -11.89 7.31 8.66
C ALA A 49 -13.30 6.77 8.34
N GLY A 50 -14.30 7.14 9.15
CA GLY A 50 -15.71 6.81 8.93
C GLY A 50 -16.20 7.39 7.60
N SER A 51 -17.18 6.80 6.98
CA SER A 51 -17.88 7.13 5.74
C SER A 51 -17.00 7.79 4.65
N VAL A 52 -16.24 6.98 3.96
CA VAL A 52 -15.64 7.38 2.68
C VAL A 52 -16.79 7.62 1.69
N ASP A 53 -16.73 8.73 0.95
CA ASP A 53 -17.62 8.92 -0.21
C ASP A 53 -17.39 7.74 -1.17
N ARG A 54 -18.46 7.00 -1.45
CA ARG A 54 -18.42 5.81 -2.30
C ARG A 54 -18.82 6.09 -3.75
N THR A 55 -18.81 7.36 -4.15
CA THR A 55 -19.05 7.72 -5.54
C THR A 55 -17.93 7.14 -6.42
N PRO A 56 -18.22 6.22 -7.34
CA PRO A 56 -17.19 5.66 -8.21
C PRO A 56 -16.58 6.71 -9.12
N LEU A 57 -15.28 6.61 -9.32
CA LEU A 57 -14.52 7.49 -10.22
C LEU A 57 -14.52 6.95 -11.65
N PRO A 58 -14.62 7.81 -12.67
CA PRO A 58 -14.57 7.40 -14.07
C PRO A 58 -13.10 7.26 -14.54
N VAL A 59 -12.34 6.41 -13.86
CA VAL A 59 -10.94 6.11 -14.16
C VAL A 59 -10.65 4.64 -13.90
N PRO A 60 -9.78 3.99 -14.67
CA PRO A 60 -9.31 2.65 -14.35
C PRO A 60 -8.64 2.60 -12.98
N LEU A 61 -8.86 1.51 -12.23
CA LEU A 61 -8.31 1.33 -10.91
C LEU A 61 -7.47 0.06 -10.82
N HIS A 62 -6.20 0.22 -10.52
CA HIS A 62 -5.27 -0.88 -10.29
C HIS A 62 -4.88 -0.93 -8.82
N THR A 63 -5.20 -2.04 -8.18
CA THR A 63 -4.87 -2.29 -6.78
C THR A 63 -3.85 -3.40 -6.67
N PHE A 64 -3.06 -3.38 -5.59
CA PHE A 64 -2.05 -4.39 -5.33
C PHE A 64 -2.32 -5.06 -3.99
N ALA A 65 -2.09 -6.37 -3.92
CA ALA A 65 -2.28 -7.14 -2.71
C ALA A 65 -1.18 -8.20 -2.54
N GLY A 66 -0.74 -8.41 -1.31
CA GLY A 66 0.17 -9.51 -0.97
C GLY A 66 -0.58 -10.85 -0.86
N THR A 67 0.00 -11.94 -1.38
CA THR A 67 -0.60 -13.29 -1.30
C THR A 67 -0.79 -13.79 0.12
N GLU A 68 0.07 -13.36 1.04
CA GLU A 68 0.16 -13.80 2.44
C GLU A 68 -0.20 -12.67 3.42
N ASP A 69 -0.78 -11.57 2.91
CA ASP A 69 -1.23 -10.47 3.75
C ASP A 69 -2.38 -10.95 4.65
N ARG A 70 -2.14 -10.89 5.96
CA ARG A 70 -3.13 -11.27 6.99
C ARG A 70 -3.89 -10.09 7.56
N LEU A 71 -3.46 -8.87 7.24
CA LEU A 71 -4.12 -7.65 7.69
C LEU A 71 -5.19 -7.21 6.70
N VAL A 72 -4.86 -7.25 5.40
CA VAL A 72 -5.77 -6.92 4.31
C VAL A 72 -5.69 -8.03 3.27
N THR A 73 -6.72 -8.82 3.18
CA THR A 73 -6.77 -9.97 2.29
C THR A 73 -7.01 -9.60 0.83
N VAL A 74 -6.58 -10.46 -0.10
CA VAL A 74 -6.82 -10.25 -1.53
C VAL A 74 -8.29 -10.02 -1.87
N PRO A 75 -9.28 -10.75 -1.30
CA PRO A 75 -10.70 -10.46 -1.50
C PRO A 75 -11.10 -9.04 -1.07
N GLU A 76 -10.61 -8.55 0.07
CA GLU A 76 -10.90 -7.20 0.56
C GLU A 76 -10.29 -6.12 -0.36
N VAL A 77 -9.08 -6.34 -0.88
CA VAL A 77 -8.49 -5.43 -1.86
C VAL A 77 -9.30 -5.39 -3.16
N ARG A 78 -9.88 -6.51 -3.59
CA ARG A 78 -10.73 -6.56 -4.78
C ARG A 78 -12.01 -5.72 -4.66
N GLU A 79 -12.48 -5.45 -3.44
CA GLU A 79 -13.65 -4.59 -3.23
C GLU A 79 -13.42 -3.15 -3.69
N TRP A 80 -12.16 -2.72 -3.87
CA TRP A 80 -11.84 -1.42 -4.46
C TRP A 80 -12.38 -1.25 -5.89
N SER A 81 -12.71 -2.35 -6.59
CA SER A 81 -13.39 -2.29 -7.89
C SER A 81 -14.73 -1.55 -7.85
N LEU A 82 -15.37 -1.49 -6.68
CA LEU A 82 -16.62 -0.75 -6.47
C LEU A 82 -16.44 0.78 -6.55
N TYR A 83 -15.20 1.25 -6.50
CA TYR A 83 -14.86 2.68 -6.55
C TYR A 83 -14.45 3.17 -7.93
N SER A 84 -14.64 2.34 -8.98
CA SER A 84 -14.43 2.71 -10.37
C SER A 84 -15.64 2.36 -11.22
N THR A 85 -15.98 3.20 -12.20
CA THR A 85 -16.94 2.87 -13.28
C THR A 85 -16.25 2.26 -14.49
N GLU A 86 -14.93 2.28 -14.53
CA GLU A 86 -14.09 1.72 -15.59
C GLU A 86 -13.51 0.35 -15.17
N ASP A 87 -12.66 -0.19 -16.01
CA ASP A 87 -11.99 -1.46 -15.70
C ASP A 87 -11.17 -1.38 -14.41
N SER A 88 -11.29 -2.41 -13.58
CA SER A 88 -10.55 -2.52 -12.34
C SER A 88 -9.82 -3.84 -12.27
N GLU A 89 -8.56 -3.80 -11.85
CA GLU A 89 -7.71 -4.98 -11.69
C GLU A 89 -7.06 -5.01 -10.32
N THR A 90 -7.00 -6.19 -9.71
CA THR A 90 -6.18 -6.43 -8.52
C THR A 90 -4.98 -7.28 -8.91
N VAL A 91 -3.80 -6.70 -8.83
CA VAL A 91 -2.52 -7.36 -9.08
C VAL A 91 -2.06 -7.99 -7.77
N VAL A 92 -1.81 -9.31 -7.82
CA VAL A 92 -1.37 -10.05 -6.64
C VAL A 92 0.15 -10.25 -6.70
N VAL A 93 0.84 -9.86 -5.63
CA VAL A 93 2.30 -9.94 -5.48
C VAL A 93 2.61 -10.96 -4.38
N PRO A 94 3.64 -11.81 -4.52
CA PRO A 94 4.08 -12.67 -3.42
C PRO A 94 4.43 -11.86 -2.17
N GLY A 95 4.12 -12.37 -0.98
CA GLY A 95 4.51 -11.78 0.30
C GLY A 95 3.36 -11.35 1.19
N GLY A 96 3.72 -10.86 2.39
CA GLY A 96 2.81 -10.36 3.42
C GLY A 96 2.40 -8.91 3.23
N HIS A 97 2.03 -8.25 4.33
CA HIS A 97 1.57 -6.84 4.31
C HIS A 97 2.61 -5.85 3.79
N PHE A 98 3.89 -6.14 3.99
CA PHE A 98 5.00 -5.28 3.55
C PHE A 98 5.65 -5.76 2.25
N TYR A 99 4.88 -6.45 1.37
CA TYR A 99 5.37 -6.98 0.09
C TYR A 99 6.08 -5.95 -0.77
N ILE A 100 5.68 -4.68 -0.74
CA ILE A 100 6.32 -3.59 -1.50
C ILE A 100 7.82 -3.48 -1.16
N ARG A 101 8.17 -3.74 0.11
CA ARG A 101 9.56 -3.68 0.57
C ARG A 101 10.25 -5.04 0.51
N GLU A 102 9.52 -6.11 0.86
CA GLU A 102 10.09 -7.46 0.96
C GLU A 102 10.25 -8.13 -0.40
N GLN A 103 9.41 -7.73 -1.36
CA GLN A 103 9.38 -8.23 -2.73
C GLN A 103 9.47 -7.08 -3.73
N GLU A 104 10.34 -6.11 -3.48
CA GLU A 104 10.45 -4.85 -4.22
C GLU A 104 10.56 -5.09 -5.73
N SER A 105 11.43 -6.01 -6.17
CA SER A 105 11.60 -6.32 -7.59
C SER A 105 10.31 -6.83 -8.22
N ALA A 106 9.67 -7.80 -7.58
CA ALA A 106 8.42 -8.37 -8.09
C ALA A 106 7.28 -7.33 -8.12
N PHE A 107 7.22 -6.45 -7.13
CA PHE A 107 6.27 -5.34 -7.12
C PHE A 107 6.53 -4.34 -8.24
N LEU A 108 7.79 -3.91 -8.43
CA LEU A 108 8.17 -2.95 -9.46
C LEU A 108 7.94 -3.51 -10.88
N ASP A 109 8.21 -4.79 -11.11
CA ASP A 109 7.92 -5.46 -12.38
C ASP A 109 6.42 -5.38 -12.71
N ARG A 110 5.56 -5.72 -11.74
CA ARG A 110 4.11 -5.65 -11.92
C ARG A 110 3.59 -4.23 -12.09
N LEU A 111 4.13 -3.29 -11.32
CA LEU A 111 3.79 -1.87 -11.47
C LEU A 111 4.17 -1.36 -12.86
N SER A 112 5.36 -1.74 -13.35
CA SER A 112 5.82 -1.39 -14.70
C SER A 112 4.91 -1.96 -15.80
N GLU A 113 4.46 -3.22 -15.66
CA GLU A 113 3.48 -3.84 -16.56
C GLU A 113 2.16 -3.08 -16.59
N VAL A 114 1.66 -2.64 -15.44
CA VAL A 114 0.43 -1.82 -15.35
C VAL A 114 0.64 -0.47 -16.03
N LEU A 115 1.71 0.23 -15.70
CA LEU A 115 2.00 1.56 -16.24
C LEU A 115 2.21 1.53 -17.74
N SER A 116 2.84 0.49 -18.30
CA SER A 116 3.07 0.35 -19.74
C SER A 116 1.78 0.30 -20.57
N ARG A 117 0.64 -0.04 -19.96
CA ARG A 117 -0.66 -0.07 -20.65
C ARG A 117 -1.23 1.33 -20.90
N TYR A 118 -0.76 2.33 -20.14
CA TYR A 118 -1.28 3.69 -20.15
C TYR A 118 -0.27 4.69 -20.70
N THR A 119 0.93 4.23 -20.94
CA THR A 119 2.00 5.11 -21.37
C THR A 119 2.55 4.68 -22.72
N ASP A 120 2.19 5.44 -23.70
CA ASP A 120 3.27 6.23 -24.31
C ASP A 120 3.60 7.38 -23.33
N PHE A 121 4.61 7.21 -22.49
CA PHE A 121 5.01 8.16 -21.44
C PHE A 121 5.42 9.52 -22.04
N ALA A 122 5.79 9.55 -23.31
CA ALA A 122 6.07 10.74 -24.08
C ALA A 122 4.81 11.60 -24.29
N ASP A 123 3.66 10.99 -24.53
CA ASP A 123 2.40 11.71 -24.72
C ASP A 123 1.86 12.32 -23.41
N LEU A 124 2.08 11.65 -22.27
CA LEU A 124 1.62 12.12 -20.95
C LEU A 124 2.40 13.33 -20.44
N LEU A 125 3.66 13.47 -20.82
CA LEU A 125 4.51 14.57 -20.38
C LEU A 125 4.54 15.73 -21.38
N GLY A 126 3.86 15.61 -22.54
CA GLY A 126 3.92 16.63 -23.61
C GLY A 126 5.36 16.92 -24.06
N MET A 127 6.25 15.96 -23.85
CA MET A 127 7.65 16.07 -24.24
C MET A 127 7.85 15.45 -25.61
N ASP A 128 7.79 16.29 -26.66
CA ASP A 128 8.32 15.93 -27.95
C ASP A 128 9.83 15.65 -27.82
N LEU A 129 10.19 14.38 -27.66
CA LEU A 129 11.59 13.93 -27.74
C LEU A 129 12.11 13.87 -29.19
N VAL A 130 11.45 14.55 -30.13
CA VAL A 130 11.91 14.70 -31.50
C VAL A 130 12.57 16.07 -31.66
N GLY A 131 13.88 16.14 -31.40
CA GLY A 131 14.63 17.37 -31.61
C GLY A 131 16.09 17.32 -31.20
N ALA A 132 16.72 16.16 -31.26
CA ALA A 132 18.19 16.08 -31.19
C ALA A 132 18.70 15.23 -32.36
N SER A 133 18.58 15.77 -33.56
CA SER A 133 19.33 15.26 -34.72
C SER A 133 20.02 16.41 -35.39
N THR A 134 21.32 16.39 -35.23
CA THR A 134 22.38 16.79 -36.14
C THR A 134 22.31 18.17 -36.84
N ASP A 135 23.31 18.97 -36.55
CA ASP A 135 24.34 19.26 -37.58
C ASP A 135 25.70 19.48 -36.87
#